data_766504e9c2d85dea9627d2d3e6c4a50d
#
_entry.id   766504e9c2d85dea9627d2d3e6c4a50d
#
_cell.length_a   1.000
_cell.length_b   1.000
_cell.length_c   1.000
_cell.angle_alpha   90.00
_cell.angle_beta   90.00
_cell.angle_gamma   90.00
#
_symmetry.space_group_name_H-M   'P 1'
#
loop_
_entity.id
_entity.type
_entity.pdbx_description
1 polymer ?
#
loop_
_entity_poly.entity_id
_entity_poly.type
_entity_poly.pdbx_seq_one_letter_code
_entity_poly.pdbx_strand_id
1 'polypeptide(L)'
;NTSGCTQEACDFRDNVNRLISAAVVIGVSPDSIKSHKKFKENHDLNFILLSDTEHQLAEQFGVWKEKSMYGRKYMGIERSTFVLDKDGNIEKEWRNVKVKGHVDEVLAYLTGNNP
;
A
#
# COMPACT_ATOMS: atom_id res chain seq x y z
N ASN A 1 -9.99 -7.13 1.94
CA ASN A 1 -9.21 -7.76 3.04
C ASN A 1 -8.77 -9.18 2.67
N THR A 2 -7.98 -9.28 1.61
CA THR A 2 -7.36 -10.55 1.23
C THR A 2 -6.21 -10.88 2.18
N SER A 3 -5.78 -12.15 2.18
CA SER A 3 -4.65 -12.58 3.00
C SER A 3 -3.36 -11.83 2.63
N GLY A 4 -3.15 -11.54 1.34
CA GLY A 4 -2.00 -10.77 0.88
C GLY A 4 -2.02 -9.33 1.40
N CYS A 5 -3.18 -8.67 1.36
CA CYS A 5 -3.34 -7.32 1.89
C CYS A 5 -3.13 -7.28 3.40
N THR A 6 -3.63 -8.28 4.11
CA THR A 6 -3.44 -8.40 5.56
C THR A 6 -1.96 -8.58 5.89
N GLN A 7 -1.27 -9.45 5.17
CA GLN A 7 0.15 -9.69 5.39
C GLN A 7 0.97 -8.43 5.13
N GLU A 8 0.70 -7.72 4.03
CA GLU A 8 1.39 -6.47 3.71
C GLU A 8 1.18 -5.41 4.80
N ALA A 9 -0.08 -5.24 5.24
CA ALA A 9 -0.40 -4.28 6.30
C ALA A 9 0.32 -4.62 7.60
N CYS A 10 0.36 -5.89 7.98
CA CYS A 10 1.06 -6.33 9.18
C CYS A 10 2.57 -6.15 9.06
N ASP A 11 3.14 -6.39 7.89
CA ASP A 11 4.57 -6.18 7.65
C ASP A 11 4.93 -4.69 7.80
N PHE A 12 4.10 -3.79 7.28
CA PHE A 12 4.31 -2.35 7.49
C PHE A 12 4.12 -1.97 8.96
N ARG A 13 3.08 -2.50 9.61
CA ARG A 13 2.85 -2.27 11.04
C ARG A 13 4.07 -2.62 11.87
N ASP A 14 4.64 -3.79 11.64
CA ASP A 14 5.76 -4.30 12.42
C ASP A 14 7.04 -3.51 12.21
N ASN A 15 7.11 -2.76 11.11
CA ASN A 15 8.30 -1.99 10.74
C ASN A 15 8.09 -0.47 10.77
N VAL A 16 6.90 0.00 11.23
CA VAL A 16 6.56 1.43 11.15
C VAL A 16 7.55 2.31 11.92
N ASN A 17 8.05 1.84 13.06
CA ASN A 17 9.00 2.63 13.86
C ASN A 17 10.32 2.86 13.11
N ARG A 18 10.69 1.93 12.25
CA ARG A 18 11.89 2.06 11.41
C ARG A 18 11.60 2.94 10.19
N LEU A 19 10.38 2.87 9.67
CA LEU A 19 9.95 3.65 8.50
C LEU A 19 9.68 5.11 8.86
N ILE A 20 9.11 5.36 10.04
CA ILE A 20 8.67 6.71 10.43
C ILE A 20 9.83 7.69 10.58
N SER A 21 11.04 7.20 10.81
CA SER A 21 12.23 8.06 10.85
C SER A 21 12.58 8.60 9.45
N ALA A 22 12.06 7.98 8.41
CA ALA A 22 12.38 8.36 7.02
C ALA A 22 11.14 8.82 6.23
N ALA A 23 9.94 8.36 6.60
CA ALA A 23 8.72 8.67 5.83
C ALA A 23 7.46 8.51 6.67
N VAL A 24 6.37 9.15 6.23
CA VAL A 24 5.04 8.90 6.77
C VAL A 24 4.41 7.77 5.95
N VAL A 25 3.89 6.75 6.63
CA VAL A 25 3.28 5.60 5.97
C VAL A 25 1.78 5.81 5.87
N ILE A 26 1.23 5.68 4.66
CA ILE A 26 -0.20 5.79 4.40
C ILE A 26 -0.63 4.60 3.56
N GLY A 27 -1.61 3.83 4.06
CA GLY A 27 -2.24 2.77 3.29
C GLY A 27 -3.48 3.30 2.57
N VAL A 28 -3.68 2.88 1.33
CA VAL A 28 -4.83 3.30 0.51
C VAL A 28 -5.51 2.08 -0.08
N SER A 29 -6.82 2.01 0.05
CA SER A 29 -7.61 0.97 -0.61
C SER A 29 -9.01 1.49 -0.92
N PRO A 30 -9.76 0.82 -1.82
CA PRO A 30 -11.13 1.25 -2.14
C PRO A 30 -12.16 0.85 -1.09
N ASP A 31 -11.75 0.22 0.00
CA ASP A 31 -12.68 -0.18 1.07
C ASP A 31 -13.23 1.04 1.79
N SER A 32 -14.42 0.86 2.40
CA SER A 32 -15.08 1.95 3.13
C SER A 32 -14.32 2.33 4.40
N ILE A 33 -14.61 3.53 4.92
CA ILE A 33 -14.05 4.00 6.19
C ILE A 33 -14.38 3.01 7.31
N LYS A 34 -15.60 2.49 7.33
CA LYS A 34 -16.04 1.51 8.33
C LYS A 34 -15.21 0.23 8.26
N SER A 35 -14.96 -0.25 7.04
CA SER A 35 -14.15 -1.45 6.81
C SER A 35 -12.70 -1.21 7.26
N HIS A 36 -12.11 -0.06 6.93
CA HIS A 36 -10.76 0.31 7.35
C HIS A 36 -10.63 0.40 8.86
N LYS A 37 -11.62 0.98 9.52
CA LYS A 37 -11.62 1.12 10.97
C LYS A 37 -11.58 -0.24 11.65
N LYS A 38 -12.41 -1.16 11.18
CA LYS A 38 -12.46 -2.54 11.67
C LYS A 38 -11.15 -3.28 11.41
N PHE A 39 -10.61 -3.13 10.20
CA PHE A 39 -9.35 -3.75 9.81
C PHE A 39 -8.19 -3.24 10.66
N LYS A 40 -8.15 -1.92 10.89
CA LYS A 40 -7.13 -1.29 11.73
C LYS A 40 -7.18 -1.81 13.17
N GLU A 41 -8.39 -1.94 13.72
CA GLU A 41 -8.58 -2.47 15.07
C GLU A 41 -8.19 -3.94 15.16
N ASN A 42 -8.63 -4.76 14.20
CA ASN A 42 -8.37 -6.20 14.20
C ASN A 42 -6.89 -6.56 14.08
N HIS A 43 -6.10 -5.71 13.46
CA HIS A 43 -4.69 -5.97 13.20
C HIS A 43 -3.74 -5.00 13.89
N ASP A 44 -4.26 -4.15 14.79
CA ASP A 44 -3.47 -3.16 15.52
C ASP A 44 -2.58 -2.31 14.62
N LEU A 45 -3.14 -1.86 13.50
CA LEU A 45 -2.37 -1.05 12.56
C LEU A 45 -2.08 0.33 13.15
N ASN A 46 -0.86 0.79 12.99
CA ASN A 46 -0.34 2.02 13.57
C ASN A 46 0.05 3.07 12.53
N PHE A 47 -0.57 3.01 11.36
CA PHE A 47 -0.40 4.00 10.30
C PHE A 47 -1.76 4.38 9.72
N ILE A 48 -1.77 5.46 8.94
CA ILE A 48 -3.00 6.03 8.37
C ILE A 48 -3.53 5.15 7.25
N LEU A 49 -4.84 4.90 7.24
CA LEU A 49 -5.52 4.24 6.12
C LEU A 49 -6.48 5.24 5.47
N LEU A 50 -6.39 5.38 4.17
CA LEU A 50 -7.29 6.23 3.37
C LEU A 50 -8.27 5.37 2.59
N SER A 51 -9.53 5.77 2.59
CA SER A 51 -10.60 5.12 1.81
C SER A 51 -10.74 5.81 0.46
N ASP A 52 -10.37 5.11 -0.60
CA ASP A 52 -10.48 5.60 -1.98
C ASP A 52 -11.66 4.91 -2.67
N THR A 53 -12.86 5.07 -2.09
CA THR A 53 -14.06 4.36 -2.55
C THR A 53 -14.45 4.67 -3.99
N GLU A 54 -14.08 5.83 -4.50
CA GLU A 54 -14.35 6.23 -5.88
C GLU A 54 -13.17 6.02 -6.82
N HIS A 55 -12.10 5.38 -6.34
CA HIS A 55 -10.91 5.02 -7.12
C HIS A 55 -10.16 6.23 -7.70
N GLN A 56 -10.30 7.40 -7.10
CA GLN A 56 -9.66 8.62 -7.59
C GLN A 56 -8.14 8.52 -7.51
N LEU A 57 -7.61 8.11 -6.37
CA LEU A 57 -6.17 7.92 -6.21
C LEU A 57 -5.66 6.76 -7.04
N ALA A 58 -6.44 5.67 -7.11
CA ALA A 58 -6.08 4.51 -7.92
C ALA A 58 -5.92 4.87 -9.39
N GLU A 59 -6.81 5.70 -9.92
CA GLU A 59 -6.72 6.19 -11.30
C GLU A 59 -5.55 7.15 -11.47
N GLN A 60 -5.37 8.05 -10.53
CA GLN A 60 -4.29 9.05 -10.57
C GLN A 60 -2.91 8.41 -10.60
N PHE A 61 -2.71 7.33 -9.83
CA PHE A 61 -1.45 6.60 -9.82
C PHE A 61 -1.35 5.49 -10.85
N GLY A 62 -2.41 5.29 -11.66
CA GLY A 62 -2.40 4.30 -12.73
C GLY A 62 -2.42 2.86 -12.23
N VAL A 63 -3.02 2.60 -11.08
CA VAL A 63 -3.11 1.26 -10.49
C VAL A 63 -4.52 0.67 -10.55
N TRP A 64 -5.47 1.38 -11.11
CA TRP A 64 -6.83 0.88 -11.37
C TRP A 64 -6.81 0.14 -12.69
N LYS A 65 -6.78 -1.19 -12.65
CA LYS A 65 -6.47 -2.02 -13.81
C LYS A 65 -7.56 -3.04 -14.07
N GLU A 66 -7.71 -3.41 -15.33
CA GLU A 66 -8.52 -4.56 -15.71
C GLU A 66 -7.77 -5.83 -15.35
N LYS A 67 -8.46 -6.72 -14.62
CA LYS A 67 -7.92 -8.03 -14.22
C LYS A 67 -8.81 -9.12 -14.79
N SER A 68 -8.28 -10.32 -14.91
CA SER A 68 -9.01 -11.49 -15.40
C SER A 68 -8.85 -12.64 -14.40
N MET A 69 -9.98 -13.29 -14.09
CA MET A 69 -9.99 -14.47 -13.24
C MET A 69 -11.07 -15.42 -13.75
N TYR A 70 -10.68 -16.65 -14.08
CA TYR A 70 -11.59 -17.68 -14.60
C TYR A 70 -12.36 -17.21 -15.84
N GLY A 71 -11.70 -16.46 -16.74
CA GLY A 71 -12.29 -15.93 -17.95
C GLY A 71 -13.17 -14.70 -17.76
N ARG A 72 -13.35 -14.23 -16.54
CA ARG A 72 -14.08 -13.00 -16.24
C ARG A 72 -13.13 -11.83 -16.10
N LYS A 73 -13.51 -10.72 -16.74
CA LYS A 73 -12.77 -9.46 -16.61
C LYS A 73 -13.42 -8.60 -15.54
N TYR A 74 -12.60 -7.95 -14.73
CA TYR A 74 -13.07 -7.03 -13.70
C TYR A 74 -12.02 -5.96 -13.45
N MET A 75 -12.45 -4.83 -12.90
CA MET A 75 -11.51 -3.77 -12.50
C MET A 75 -11.04 -4.01 -11.08
N GLY A 76 -9.77 -3.80 -10.84
CA GLY A 76 -9.19 -3.98 -9.51
C GLY A 76 -7.92 -3.17 -9.33
N ILE A 77 -7.38 -3.22 -8.12
CA ILE A 77 -6.17 -2.50 -7.76
C ILE A 77 -4.95 -3.38 -8.03
N GLU A 78 -3.99 -2.83 -8.78
CA GLU A 78 -2.66 -3.41 -8.88
C GLU A 78 -1.90 -3.02 -7.61
N ARG A 79 -1.52 -4.00 -6.79
CA ARG A 79 -0.79 -3.74 -5.55
C ARG A 79 0.49 -2.99 -5.87
N SER A 80 0.63 -1.79 -5.30
CA SER A 80 1.75 -0.91 -5.61
C SER A 80 2.14 -0.11 -4.38
N THR A 81 3.40 0.32 -4.36
CA THR A 81 3.92 1.22 -3.33
C THR A 81 4.62 2.38 -4.02
N PHE A 82 4.39 3.58 -3.53
CA PHE A 82 4.98 4.79 -4.07
C PHE A 82 5.67 5.55 -2.96
N VAL A 83 6.86 6.08 -3.24
CA VAL A 83 7.53 7.05 -2.37
C VAL A 83 7.39 8.40 -3.04
N LEU A 84 6.81 9.36 -2.31
CA LEU A 84 6.64 10.72 -2.79
C LEU A 84 7.64 11.62 -2.09
N ASP A 85 8.15 12.63 -2.82
CA ASP A 85 8.98 13.65 -2.21
C ASP A 85 8.12 14.68 -1.46
N LYS A 86 8.75 15.67 -0.84
CA LYS A 86 8.03 16.69 -0.06
C LYS A 86 7.10 17.55 -0.92
N ASP A 87 7.29 17.57 -2.22
CA ASP A 87 6.45 18.33 -3.17
C ASP A 87 5.33 17.48 -3.75
N GLY A 88 5.23 16.21 -3.37
CA GLY A 88 4.21 15.30 -3.84
C GLY A 88 4.53 14.59 -5.15
N ASN A 89 5.74 14.71 -5.64
CA ASN A 89 6.17 14.03 -6.87
C ASN A 89 6.62 12.61 -6.57
N ILE A 90 6.32 11.67 -7.48
CA ILE A 90 6.73 10.28 -7.31
C ILE A 90 8.24 10.18 -7.47
N GLU A 91 8.89 9.75 -6.40
CA GLU A 91 10.34 9.56 -6.35
C GLU A 91 10.74 8.13 -6.71
N LYS A 92 9.95 7.16 -6.24
CA LYS A 92 10.17 5.74 -6.47
C LYS A 92 8.85 5.03 -6.51
N GLU A 93 8.73 4.01 -7.35
CA GLU A 93 7.53 3.18 -7.38
C GLU A 93 7.87 1.71 -7.52
N TRP A 94 7.05 0.87 -6.88
CA TRP A 94 7.04 -0.58 -7.05
C TRP A 94 5.64 -0.97 -7.49
N ARG A 95 5.51 -1.56 -8.66
CA ARG A 95 4.21 -1.98 -9.21
C ARG A 95 4.11 -3.49 -9.23
N ASN A 96 2.87 -4.00 -9.18
CA ASN A 96 2.61 -5.43 -9.16
C ASN A 96 3.40 -6.12 -8.05
N VAL A 97 3.28 -5.58 -6.85
CA VAL A 97 4.07 -5.96 -5.69
C VAL A 97 3.74 -7.37 -5.23
N LYS A 98 4.78 -8.14 -4.95
CA LYS A 98 4.68 -9.39 -4.20
C LYS A 98 4.99 -9.09 -2.74
N VAL A 99 4.11 -9.53 -1.84
CA VAL A 99 4.17 -9.13 -0.42
C VAL A 99 5.46 -9.58 0.26
N LYS A 100 5.92 -10.79 -0.05
CA LYS A 100 7.10 -11.36 0.59
C LYS A 100 8.35 -10.52 0.32
N GLY A 101 8.94 -9.99 1.37
CA GLY A 101 10.17 -9.20 1.30
C GLY A 101 9.99 -7.75 0.81
N HIS A 102 8.76 -7.34 0.50
CA HIS A 102 8.52 -6.00 -0.06
C HIS A 102 8.86 -4.89 0.94
N VAL A 103 8.44 -5.03 2.19
CA VAL A 103 8.71 -4.02 3.22
C VAL A 103 10.21 -3.83 3.42
N ASP A 104 10.98 -4.91 3.35
CA ASP A 104 12.44 -4.84 3.43
C ASP A 104 13.03 -4.04 2.25
N GLU A 105 12.49 -4.20 1.05
CA GLU A 105 12.90 -3.40 -0.11
C GLU A 105 12.62 -1.91 0.10
N VAL A 106 11.44 -1.58 0.62
CA VAL A 106 11.05 -0.20 0.91
C VAL A 106 11.97 0.40 1.97
N LEU A 107 12.24 -0.34 3.05
CA LEU A 107 13.15 0.09 4.10
C LEU A 107 14.56 0.35 3.55
N ALA A 108 15.07 -0.55 2.73
CA ALA A 108 16.39 -0.40 2.13
C ALA A 108 16.48 0.87 1.28
N TYR A 109 15.44 1.14 0.51
CA TYR A 109 15.39 2.36 -0.30
C TYR A 109 15.39 3.62 0.58
N LEU A 110 14.50 3.66 1.58
CA LEU A 110 14.32 4.84 2.43
C LEU A 110 15.53 5.13 3.34
N THR A 111 16.24 4.09 3.74
CA THR A 111 17.42 4.25 4.60
C THR A 111 18.72 4.43 3.82
N GLY A 112 18.67 4.40 2.50
CA GLY A 112 19.84 4.56 1.65
C GLY A 112 20.72 3.32 1.56
N ASN A 113 20.26 2.17 2.05
CA ASN A 113 20.99 0.91 1.99
C ASN A 113 20.65 0.11 0.73
N ASN A 114 20.13 0.77 -0.27
CA ASN A 114 19.76 0.15 -1.52
C ASN A 114 21.02 -0.14 -2.34
N PRO A 115 21.28 -1.41 -2.70
CA PRO A 115 22.42 -1.73 -3.53
C PRO A 115 22.27 -1.22 -4.96
#